data_32df9850491c269f1402d3dfffb30d0e
#
_entry.id   32df9850491c269f1402d3dfffb30d0e
#
_cell.length_a   1.000
_cell.length_b   1.000
_cell.length_c   1.000
_cell.angle_alpha   90.00
_cell.angle_beta   90.00
_cell.angle_gamma   90.00
#
_symmetry.space_group_name_H-M   'P 1'
#
loop_
_entity.id
_entity.type
_entity.pdbx_description
1 polymer ?
#
loop_
_entity_poly.entity_id
_entity_poly.type
_entity_poly.pdbx_seq_one_letter_code
_entity_poly.pdbx_strand_id
1 'polypeptide(L)'
;MSKKSIFKIGIIFFAIILTTTIAIILYAIVFRPKPIIELKKDTVYIGGLYGKYPSKNHSRSYIAFRDNGTFVLMYDDSRRSQEDYGDDGAGYAQNIICFFGKYKLENGNYIIKPTIGARAIFKDSASVDKGIISFYKEENYENDSHIVGDIVCKLQNGRYMLGVPTEDKKSYRKDVYYYLLYNKSDIKKLPSSPEEFRKQFKMDKKAEQERIAEQNR
;
A
#
# COMPACT_ATOMS: atom_id res chain seq x y z
N MET A 1 14.94 24.84 51.92
CA MET A 1 15.82 24.10 50.96
C MET A 1 17.09 24.92 50.72
N SER A 2 18.29 24.33 50.84
CA SER A 2 19.52 25.07 50.59
C SER A 2 19.72 25.35 49.09
N LYS A 3 20.40 26.48 48.73
CA LYS A 3 20.74 26.83 47.32
C LYS A 3 21.45 25.68 46.60
N LYS A 4 22.30 24.90 47.32
CA LYS A 4 22.97 23.71 46.76
C LYS A 4 22.01 22.57 46.41
N SER A 5 20.92 22.40 47.17
CA SER A 5 19.91 21.39 46.87
C SER A 5 19.08 21.72 45.64
N ILE A 6 18.70 22.99 45.46
CA ILE A 6 17.98 23.47 44.30
C ILE A 6 18.82 23.30 43.04
N PHE A 7 20.12 23.63 43.11
CA PHE A 7 21.04 23.48 41.97
C PHE A 7 21.21 22.00 41.56
N LYS A 8 21.34 21.07 42.52
CA LYS A 8 21.43 19.63 42.21
C LYS A 8 20.15 19.09 41.57
N ILE A 9 18.98 19.54 42.04
CA ILE A 9 17.69 19.15 41.46
C ILE A 9 17.59 19.66 40.02
N GLY A 10 18.04 20.92 39.77
CA GLY A 10 18.08 21.48 38.41
C GLY A 10 18.96 20.68 37.44
N ILE A 11 20.14 20.24 37.90
CA ILE A 11 21.04 19.41 37.08
C ILE A 11 20.38 18.05 36.73
N ILE A 12 19.77 17.40 37.72
CA ILE A 12 19.09 16.11 37.51
C ILE A 12 17.94 16.27 36.51
N PHE A 13 17.14 17.31 36.64
CA PHE A 13 16.01 17.58 35.72
C PHE A 13 16.50 17.85 34.32
N PHE A 14 17.56 18.64 34.16
CA PHE A 14 18.19 18.90 32.86
C PHE A 14 18.73 17.61 32.22
N ALA A 15 19.40 16.76 33.00
CA ALA A 15 19.91 15.47 32.50
C ALA A 15 18.79 14.55 32.03
N ILE A 16 17.66 14.48 32.76
CA ILE A 16 16.49 13.69 32.35
C ILE A 16 15.90 14.22 31.05
N ILE A 17 15.72 15.52 30.91
CA ILE A 17 15.19 16.12 29.68
C ILE A 17 16.13 15.84 28.49
N LEU A 18 17.44 16.00 28.68
CA LEU A 18 18.43 15.75 27.64
C LEU A 18 18.42 14.27 27.18
N THR A 19 18.42 13.34 28.12
CA THR A 19 18.39 11.89 27.80
C THR A 19 17.10 11.46 27.11
N THR A 20 15.94 11.97 27.55
CA THR A 20 14.66 11.70 26.89
C THR A 20 14.61 12.28 25.49
N THR A 21 15.11 13.49 25.28
CA THR A 21 15.17 14.13 23.97
C THR A 21 16.06 13.32 23.02
N ILE A 22 17.25 12.91 23.47
CA ILE A 22 18.15 12.07 22.68
C ILE A 22 17.48 10.73 22.34
N ALA A 23 16.83 10.10 23.30
CA ALA A 23 16.11 8.83 23.06
C ALA A 23 14.99 8.98 22.03
N ILE A 24 14.21 10.06 22.07
CA ILE A 24 13.17 10.36 21.08
C ILE A 24 13.76 10.57 19.71
N ILE A 25 14.86 11.33 19.59
CA ILE A 25 15.53 11.57 18.31
C ILE A 25 16.08 10.26 17.73
N LEU A 26 16.78 9.46 18.54
CA LEU A 26 17.29 8.16 18.12
C LEU A 26 16.16 7.22 17.68
N TYR A 27 15.07 7.17 18.44
CA TYR A 27 13.88 6.42 18.09
C TYR A 27 13.32 6.87 16.74
N ALA A 28 13.14 8.18 16.53
CA ALA A 28 12.65 8.73 15.28
C ALA A 28 13.55 8.38 14.09
N ILE A 29 14.87 8.44 14.26
CA ILE A 29 15.85 8.10 13.19
C ILE A 29 15.80 6.60 12.86
N VAL A 30 15.77 5.73 13.87
CA VAL A 30 15.81 4.27 13.69
C VAL A 30 14.49 3.75 13.14
N PHE A 31 13.36 4.26 13.63
CA PHE A 31 12.03 3.78 13.26
C PHE A 31 11.35 4.55 12.13
N ARG A 32 11.98 5.59 11.59
CA ARG A 32 11.45 6.31 10.44
C ARG A 32 11.40 5.40 9.20
N PRO A 33 10.29 5.38 8.45
CA PRO A 33 10.24 4.70 7.16
C PRO A 33 11.33 5.24 6.22
N LYS A 34 12.09 4.33 5.61
CA LYS A 34 13.16 4.69 4.67
C LYS A 34 12.80 4.18 3.28
N PRO A 35 13.00 4.99 2.23
CA PRO A 35 12.94 4.48 0.86
C PRO A 35 13.91 3.31 0.67
N ILE A 36 13.49 2.30 -0.08
CA ILE A 36 14.35 1.16 -0.36
C ILE A 36 15.41 1.50 -1.41
N ILE A 37 16.58 0.92 -1.24
CA ILE A 37 17.71 0.99 -2.18
C ILE A 37 18.06 -0.39 -2.77
N GLU A 38 17.44 -1.43 -2.26
CA GLU A 38 17.54 -2.80 -2.70
C GLU A 38 16.16 -3.44 -2.70
N LEU A 39 15.83 -4.20 -3.76
CA LEU A 39 14.58 -4.92 -3.88
C LEU A 39 14.84 -6.40 -3.61
N LYS A 40 14.27 -6.92 -2.51
CA LYS A 40 14.36 -8.31 -2.09
C LYS A 40 13.09 -9.06 -2.47
N LYS A 41 13.24 -10.32 -2.86
CA LYS A 41 12.11 -11.21 -3.13
C LYS A 41 11.37 -11.55 -1.83
N ASP A 42 10.09 -11.86 -1.95
CA ASP A 42 9.20 -12.24 -0.85
C ASP A 42 9.11 -11.20 0.29
N THR A 43 9.49 -9.96 -0.03
CA THR A 43 9.37 -8.82 0.88
C THR A 43 8.25 -7.90 0.40
N VAL A 44 7.38 -7.50 1.34
CA VAL A 44 6.31 -6.54 1.05
C VAL A 44 6.82 -5.13 1.25
N TYR A 45 6.75 -4.33 0.19
CA TYR A 45 7.06 -2.91 0.20
C TYR A 45 5.78 -2.09 0.17
N ILE A 46 5.76 -0.97 0.88
CA ILE A 46 4.66 -0.01 0.84
C ILE A 46 5.03 1.16 -0.08
N GLY A 47 4.10 1.52 -0.95
CA GLY A 47 4.24 2.65 -1.85
C GLY A 47 3.77 3.96 -1.22
N GLY A 48 4.58 4.98 -1.32
CA GLY A 48 4.24 6.34 -0.94
C GLY A 48 3.90 7.18 -2.15
N LEU A 49 2.63 7.56 -2.28
CA LEU A 49 2.13 8.36 -3.39
C LEU A 49 2.89 9.70 -3.47
N TYR A 50 3.35 10.06 -4.68
CA TYR A 50 4.18 11.23 -4.95
C TYR A 50 5.41 11.34 -4.03
N GLY A 51 5.96 10.18 -3.63
CA GLY A 51 7.15 10.11 -2.78
C GLY A 51 6.92 10.30 -1.28
N LYS A 52 5.66 10.43 -0.83
CA LYS A 52 5.32 10.61 0.59
C LYS A 52 4.89 9.27 1.20
N TYR A 53 5.51 8.88 2.33
CA TYR A 53 5.07 7.71 3.08
C TYR A 53 3.60 7.90 3.53
N PRO A 54 2.71 6.91 3.31
CA PRO A 54 1.28 7.08 3.56
C PRO A 54 0.98 7.26 5.05
N SER A 55 0.08 8.18 5.37
CA SER A 55 -0.46 8.33 6.70
C SER A 55 -1.49 7.24 7.03
N LYS A 56 -1.95 7.20 8.28
CA LYS A 56 -2.85 6.14 8.77
C LYS A 56 -4.16 6.04 7.97
N ASN A 57 -4.72 7.16 7.56
CA ASN A 57 -6.05 7.26 6.94
C ASN A 57 -6.00 7.50 5.42
N HIS A 58 -4.87 7.21 4.77
CA HIS A 58 -4.74 7.36 3.32
C HIS A 58 -4.72 6.00 2.63
N SER A 59 -5.09 6.00 1.36
CA SER A 59 -4.87 4.88 0.44
C SER A 59 -3.44 4.38 0.52
N ARG A 60 -3.26 3.08 0.44
CA ARG A 60 -1.95 2.43 0.48
C ARG A 60 -1.77 1.54 -0.73
N SER A 61 -0.57 1.52 -1.25
CA SER A 61 -0.16 0.53 -2.24
C SER A 61 0.90 -0.39 -1.64
N TYR A 62 0.81 -1.67 -1.96
CA TYR A 62 1.77 -2.67 -1.51
C TYR A 62 2.21 -3.51 -2.68
N ILE A 63 3.49 -3.82 -2.77
CA ILE A 63 4.02 -4.68 -3.81
C ILE A 63 4.99 -5.71 -3.23
N ALA A 64 4.92 -6.94 -3.74
CA ALA A 64 5.90 -7.98 -3.47
C ALA A 64 6.26 -8.70 -4.77
N PHE A 65 7.54 -9.00 -4.94
CA PHE A 65 8.09 -9.82 -6.02
C PHE A 65 8.48 -11.18 -5.46
N ARG A 66 8.22 -12.24 -6.22
CA ARG A 66 8.49 -13.62 -5.82
C ARG A 66 9.60 -14.25 -6.66
N ASP A 67 10.26 -15.24 -6.13
CA ASP A 67 11.36 -15.95 -6.83
C ASP A 67 10.91 -16.64 -8.11
N ASN A 68 9.64 -17.05 -8.19
CA ASN A 68 9.06 -17.71 -9.36
C ASN A 68 8.71 -16.77 -10.53
N GLY A 69 9.14 -15.50 -10.49
CA GLY A 69 8.88 -14.54 -11.56
C GLY A 69 7.48 -13.90 -11.51
N THR A 70 6.73 -14.08 -10.39
CA THR A 70 5.44 -13.46 -10.20
C THR A 70 5.52 -12.26 -9.26
N PHE A 71 4.50 -11.40 -9.31
CA PHE A 71 4.33 -10.30 -8.38
C PHE A 71 2.89 -10.24 -7.86
N VAL A 72 2.72 -9.54 -6.77
CA VAL A 72 1.42 -9.12 -6.25
C VAL A 72 1.48 -7.63 -5.98
N LEU A 73 0.52 -6.88 -6.52
CA LEU A 73 0.34 -5.44 -6.28
C LEU A 73 -1.06 -5.25 -5.69
N MET A 74 -1.13 -4.62 -4.51
CA MET A 74 -2.40 -4.39 -3.82
C MET A 74 -2.57 -2.90 -3.55
N TYR A 75 -3.74 -2.37 -3.90
CA TYR A 75 -4.21 -1.04 -3.54
C TYR A 75 -5.28 -1.19 -2.48
N ASP A 76 -5.05 -0.56 -1.32
CA ASP A 76 -5.95 -0.58 -0.18
C ASP A 76 -6.51 0.83 0.05
N ASP A 77 -7.71 1.06 -0.44
CA ASP A 77 -8.50 2.28 -0.24
C ASP A 77 -9.48 2.15 0.93
N SER A 78 -9.49 1.01 1.63
CA SER A 78 -10.44 0.76 2.71
C SER A 78 -10.26 1.69 3.92
N ARG A 79 -9.09 2.31 4.04
CA ARG A 79 -8.72 3.16 5.19
C ARG A 79 -9.07 4.64 5.01
N ARG A 80 -9.51 5.05 3.83
CA ARG A 80 -9.93 6.43 3.58
C ARG A 80 -11.19 6.73 4.38
N SER A 81 -11.31 7.98 4.85
CA SER A 81 -12.54 8.43 5.50
C SER A 81 -13.70 8.48 4.49
N GLN A 82 -14.91 8.31 4.96
CA GLN A 82 -16.10 8.35 4.10
C GLN A 82 -16.28 9.75 3.47
N GLU A 83 -15.80 10.79 4.11
CA GLU A 83 -15.77 12.18 3.62
C GLU A 83 -14.87 12.36 2.38
N ASP A 84 -13.86 11.47 2.21
CA ASP A 84 -12.98 11.47 1.02
C ASP A 84 -13.64 10.82 -0.21
N TYR A 85 -14.80 10.17 -0.04
CA TYR A 85 -15.62 9.63 -1.11
C TYR A 85 -16.72 10.65 -1.39
N GLY A 86 -16.54 11.45 -2.44
CA GLY A 86 -17.42 12.59 -2.73
C GLY A 86 -18.91 12.25 -2.77
N ASP A 87 -19.70 13.25 -2.42
CA ASP A 87 -21.18 13.22 -2.34
C ASP A 87 -21.89 13.08 -3.71
N ASP A 88 -21.14 12.98 -4.80
CA ASP A 88 -21.65 13.01 -6.17
C ASP A 88 -22.26 11.70 -6.68
N GLY A 89 -22.51 10.75 -5.78
CA GLY A 89 -23.17 9.47 -6.09
C GLY A 89 -22.40 8.53 -7.02
N ALA A 90 -21.27 8.94 -7.56
CA ALA A 90 -20.32 8.09 -8.26
C ALA A 90 -19.44 7.30 -7.28
N GLY A 91 -20.08 6.80 -6.22
CA GLY A 91 -19.46 6.30 -5.02
C GLY A 91 -18.40 5.26 -5.27
N TYR A 92 -17.16 5.66 -5.15
CA TYR A 92 -16.08 4.73 -4.87
C TYR A 92 -16.24 4.23 -3.44
N ALA A 93 -17.00 3.16 -3.25
CA ALA A 93 -17.06 2.49 -1.98
C ALA A 93 -15.66 2.06 -1.53
N GLN A 94 -15.42 2.06 -0.22
CA GLN A 94 -14.16 1.57 0.35
C GLN A 94 -13.84 0.18 -0.24
N ASN A 95 -12.64 0.04 -0.78
CA ASN A 95 -12.28 -1.19 -1.49
C ASN A 95 -10.81 -1.55 -1.33
N ILE A 96 -10.52 -2.82 -1.60
CA ILE A 96 -9.16 -3.34 -1.77
C ILE A 96 -9.10 -4.03 -3.12
N ILE A 97 -8.09 -3.68 -3.92
CA ILE A 97 -7.84 -4.31 -5.22
C ILE A 97 -6.48 -5.01 -5.15
N CYS A 98 -6.44 -6.26 -5.59
CA CYS A 98 -5.23 -7.04 -5.65
C CYS A 98 -4.98 -7.53 -7.08
N PHE A 99 -3.81 -7.21 -7.63
CA PHE A 99 -3.36 -7.63 -8.93
C PHE A 99 -2.31 -8.72 -8.81
N PHE A 100 -2.50 -9.80 -9.56
CA PHE A 100 -1.57 -10.92 -9.66
C PHE A 100 -1.04 -10.99 -11.08
N GLY A 101 0.24 -11.30 -11.24
CA GLY A 101 0.81 -11.37 -12.58
C GLY A 101 2.28 -11.77 -12.60
N LYS A 102 2.89 -11.59 -13.77
CA LYS A 102 4.30 -11.88 -14.01
C LYS A 102 5.07 -10.57 -14.20
N TYR A 103 6.33 -10.59 -13.84
CA TYR A 103 7.24 -9.50 -14.13
C TYR A 103 8.39 -9.96 -15.03
N LYS A 104 8.94 -9.01 -15.77
CA LYS A 104 10.18 -9.18 -16.53
C LYS A 104 11.19 -8.14 -16.08
N LEU A 105 12.46 -8.51 -16.09
CA LEU A 105 13.55 -7.58 -15.86
C LEU A 105 14.05 -7.09 -17.22
N GLU A 106 13.84 -5.81 -17.52
CA GLU A 106 14.28 -5.17 -18.77
C GLU A 106 15.06 -3.89 -18.41
N ASN A 107 16.28 -3.74 -18.91
CA ASN A 107 17.14 -2.57 -18.64
C ASN A 107 17.32 -2.23 -17.15
N GLY A 108 17.33 -3.25 -16.28
CA GLY A 108 17.43 -3.06 -14.82
C GLY A 108 16.13 -2.66 -14.13
N ASN A 109 15.03 -2.56 -14.86
CA ASN A 109 13.69 -2.24 -14.37
C ASN A 109 12.80 -3.48 -14.36
N TYR A 110 11.86 -3.53 -13.42
CA TYR A 110 10.84 -4.58 -13.35
C TYR A 110 9.60 -4.10 -14.09
N ILE A 111 9.32 -4.68 -15.25
CA ILE A 111 8.07 -4.47 -15.99
C ILE A 111 7.06 -5.47 -15.46
N ILE A 112 5.98 -4.99 -14.86
CA ILE A 112 4.94 -5.81 -14.25
C ILE A 112 3.69 -5.80 -15.14
N LYS A 113 3.17 -6.99 -15.46
CA LYS A 113 1.92 -7.14 -16.22
C LYS A 113 0.93 -7.96 -15.39
N PRO A 114 -0.21 -7.37 -14.97
CA PRO A 114 -1.28 -8.12 -14.34
C PRO A 114 -1.84 -9.18 -15.29
N THR A 115 -2.17 -10.33 -14.75
CA THR A 115 -2.96 -11.38 -15.45
C THR A 115 -4.34 -11.53 -14.84
N ILE A 116 -4.46 -11.30 -13.53
CA ILE A 116 -5.73 -11.37 -12.81
C ILE A 116 -5.80 -10.19 -11.85
N GLY A 117 -6.97 -9.54 -11.78
CA GLY A 117 -7.33 -8.58 -10.73
C GLY A 117 -8.44 -9.15 -9.86
N ALA A 118 -8.37 -8.91 -8.56
CA ALA A 118 -9.41 -9.26 -7.61
C ALA A 118 -9.78 -8.03 -6.78
N ARG A 119 -11.07 -7.72 -6.68
CA ARG A 119 -11.57 -6.56 -5.96
C ARG A 119 -12.56 -6.97 -4.87
N ALA A 120 -12.33 -6.49 -3.66
CA ALA A 120 -13.22 -6.58 -2.52
C ALA A 120 -13.78 -5.18 -2.21
N ILE A 121 -15.10 -5.02 -2.15
CA ILE A 121 -15.79 -3.76 -1.89
C ILE A 121 -16.52 -3.88 -0.56
N PHE A 122 -16.39 -2.87 0.29
CA PHE A 122 -17.04 -2.76 1.60
C PHE A 122 -18.22 -1.78 1.49
N LYS A 123 -19.23 -2.01 2.30
CA LYS A 123 -20.39 -1.12 2.36
C LYS A 123 -20.07 0.20 3.11
N ASP A 124 -19.30 0.09 4.17
CA ASP A 124 -18.96 1.17 5.09
C ASP A 124 -17.72 0.84 5.92
N SER A 125 -17.24 1.79 6.71
CA SER A 125 -16.06 1.62 7.57
C SER A 125 -16.23 0.53 8.64
N ALA A 126 -17.46 0.36 9.17
CA ALA A 126 -17.73 -0.70 10.15
C ALA A 126 -17.61 -2.11 9.52
N SER A 127 -17.93 -2.22 8.24
CA SER A 127 -17.75 -3.44 7.44
C SER A 127 -16.27 -3.72 7.18
N VAL A 128 -15.46 -2.69 6.96
CA VAL A 128 -13.99 -2.81 6.85
C VAL A 128 -13.39 -3.40 8.12
N ASP A 129 -13.74 -2.85 9.28
CA ASP A 129 -13.22 -3.30 10.58
C ASP A 129 -13.55 -4.78 10.87
N LYS A 130 -14.68 -5.26 10.35
CA LYS A 130 -15.16 -6.64 10.50
C LYS A 130 -14.69 -7.57 9.37
N GLY A 131 -14.06 -7.05 8.34
CA GLY A 131 -13.69 -7.79 7.14
C GLY A 131 -14.92 -8.32 6.36
N ILE A 132 -16.05 -7.56 6.36
CA ILE A 132 -17.28 -7.95 5.68
C ILE A 132 -17.40 -7.16 4.38
N ILE A 133 -17.37 -7.84 3.25
CA ILE A 133 -17.49 -7.24 1.91
C ILE A 133 -18.94 -7.35 1.40
N SER A 134 -19.38 -6.30 0.70
CA SER A 134 -20.68 -6.28 0.00
C SER A 134 -20.57 -6.83 -1.43
N PHE A 135 -19.37 -6.82 -2.00
CA PHE A 135 -19.13 -7.28 -3.36
C PHE A 135 -17.72 -7.82 -3.54
N TYR A 136 -17.58 -8.84 -4.38
CA TYR A 136 -16.30 -9.40 -4.81
C TYR A 136 -16.33 -9.67 -6.30
N LYS A 137 -15.26 -9.32 -7.00
CA LYS A 137 -15.11 -9.56 -8.44
C LYS A 137 -13.69 -9.97 -8.76
N GLU A 138 -13.55 -10.92 -9.67
CA GLU A 138 -12.29 -11.23 -10.35
C GLU A 138 -12.38 -10.81 -11.82
N GLU A 139 -11.28 -10.31 -12.34
CA GLU A 139 -11.14 -9.89 -13.75
C GLU A 139 -9.88 -10.54 -14.33
N ASN A 140 -10.03 -11.15 -15.50
CA ASN A 140 -8.92 -11.76 -16.22
C ASN A 140 -8.37 -10.75 -17.23
N TYR A 141 -7.07 -10.47 -17.15
CA TYR A 141 -6.35 -9.54 -18.00
C TYR A 141 -5.32 -10.21 -18.91
N GLU A 142 -5.26 -11.53 -18.92
CA GLU A 142 -4.19 -12.27 -19.60
C GLU A 142 -4.10 -11.92 -21.09
N ASN A 143 -5.25 -11.75 -21.74
CA ASN A 143 -5.38 -11.43 -23.16
C ASN A 143 -5.78 -9.97 -23.42
N ASP A 144 -5.83 -9.12 -22.40
CA ASP A 144 -6.17 -7.71 -22.56
C ASP A 144 -4.95 -6.91 -23.02
N SER A 145 -4.97 -6.50 -24.31
CA SER A 145 -3.93 -5.67 -24.89
C SER A 145 -3.96 -4.22 -24.43
N HIS A 146 -5.07 -3.76 -23.84
CA HIS A 146 -5.24 -2.38 -23.35
C HIS A 146 -4.64 -2.19 -21.95
N ILE A 147 -4.34 -3.27 -21.23
CA ILE A 147 -3.66 -3.17 -19.93
C ILE A 147 -2.18 -2.86 -20.15
N VAL A 148 -1.87 -1.60 -19.98
CA VAL A 148 -0.49 -1.13 -19.83
C VAL A 148 -0.06 -1.52 -18.42
N GLY A 149 0.92 -2.43 -18.33
CA GLY A 149 1.49 -2.78 -17.02
C GLY A 149 2.23 -1.60 -16.39
N ASP A 150 2.51 -1.68 -15.11
CA ASP A 150 3.34 -0.71 -14.41
C ASP A 150 4.84 -1.07 -14.52
N ILE A 151 5.68 -0.12 -14.14
CA ILE A 151 7.13 -0.30 -14.05
C ILE A 151 7.61 -0.05 -12.61
N VAL A 152 8.52 -0.89 -12.11
CA VAL A 152 9.31 -0.56 -10.93
C VAL A 152 10.73 -0.28 -11.37
N CYS A 153 11.13 0.98 -11.34
CA CYS A 153 12.42 1.44 -11.80
C CYS A 153 13.32 1.94 -10.67
N LYS A 154 14.63 1.73 -10.84
CA LYS A 154 15.66 2.23 -9.94
C LYS A 154 16.10 3.62 -10.39
N LEU A 155 15.99 4.61 -9.51
CA LEU A 155 16.44 5.97 -9.75
C LEU A 155 17.96 6.07 -9.62
N GLN A 156 18.55 7.20 -10.11
CA GLN A 156 19.98 7.50 -9.98
C GLN A 156 20.45 7.52 -8.53
N ASN A 157 19.61 7.93 -7.58
CA ASN A 157 19.90 7.90 -6.14
C ASN A 157 19.73 6.52 -5.49
N GLY A 158 19.53 5.48 -6.29
CA GLY A 158 19.36 4.09 -5.86
C GLY A 158 17.97 3.71 -5.35
N ARG A 159 17.03 4.66 -5.22
CA ARG A 159 15.66 4.40 -4.73
C ARG A 159 14.80 3.76 -5.81
N TYR A 160 13.73 3.06 -5.40
CA TYR A 160 12.81 2.42 -6.33
C TYR A 160 11.47 3.13 -6.39
N MET A 161 10.97 3.31 -7.61
CA MET A 161 9.67 3.92 -7.93
C MET A 161 8.79 2.93 -8.68
N LEU A 162 7.53 2.83 -8.25
CA LEU A 162 6.45 2.17 -8.98
C LEU A 162 5.61 3.23 -9.70
N GLY A 163 5.29 3.04 -10.96
CA GLY A 163 4.42 3.95 -11.72
C GLY A 163 4.17 3.50 -13.14
N VAL A 164 3.44 4.31 -13.89
CA VAL A 164 3.15 4.07 -15.31
C VAL A 164 4.45 4.21 -16.12
N PRO A 165 4.81 3.26 -16.99
CA PRO A 165 6.03 3.35 -17.78
C PRO A 165 5.99 4.48 -18.80
N THR A 166 7.17 5.03 -19.13
CA THR A 166 7.38 5.81 -20.36
C THR A 166 7.25 4.91 -21.60
N GLU A 167 7.07 5.48 -22.78
CA GLU A 167 6.94 4.71 -24.03
C GLU A 167 8.12 3.76 -24.28
N ASP A 168 9.35 4.23 -23.99
CA ASP A 168 10.57 3.44 -24.11
C ASP A 168 10.81 2.47 -22.94
N LYS A 169 9.93 2.45 -21.94
CA LYS A 169 9.98 1.61 -20.73
C LYS A 169 11.29 1.72 -19.92
N LYS A 170 12.01 2.84 -20.06
CA LYS A 170 13.24 3.08 -19.29
C LYS A 170 13.00 3.79 -17.97
N SER A 171 11.82 4.40 -17.79
CA SER A 171 11.45 5.18 -16.62
C SER A 171 9.93 5.16 -16.41
N TYR A 172 9.46 5.88 -15.42
CA TYR A 172 8.05 6.12 -15.13
C TYR A 172 7.64 7.54 -15.56
N ARG A 173 6.36 7.71 -15.86
CA ARG A 173 5.75 9.00 -16.15
C ARG A 173 5.56 9.80 -14.88
N LYS A 174 6.01 11.07 -14.88
CA LYS A 174 5.88 11.98 -13.72
C LYS A 174 4.60 12.80 -13.72
N ASP A 175 3.88 12.81 -14.84
CA ASP A 175 2.61 13.52 -15.06
C ASP A 175 1.39 12.75 -14.59
N VAL A 176 1.58 11.50 -14.17
CA VAL A 176 0.56 10.63 -13.59
C VAL A 176 0.97 10.17 -12.18
N TYR A 177 0.20 9.28 -11.56
CA TYR A 177 0.53 8.75 -10.25
C TYR A 177 1.83 7.92 -10.27
N TYR A 178 2.62 8.06 -9.22
CA TYR A 178 3.80 7.23 -8.93
C TYR A 178 3.98 7.06 -7.43
N TYR A 179 4.66 5.98 -7.04
CA TYR A 179 4.86 5.61 -5.64
C TYR A 179 6.34 5.36 -5.37
N LEU A 180 6.90 6.04 -4.38
CA LEU A 180 8.22 5.70 -3.84
C LEU A 180 8.09 4.49 -2.91
N LEU A 181 8.90 3.46 -3.10
CA LEU A 181 8.83 2.25 -2.29
C LEU A 181 9.61 2.40 -0.98
N TYR A 182 9.00 1.95 0.12
CA TYR A 182 9.54 2.00 1.47
C TYR A 182 9.62 0.62 2.09
N ASN A 183 10.61 0.45 2.99
CA ASN A 183 10.91 -0.81 3.68
C ASN A 183 10.00 -1.10 4.89
N LYS A 184 9.18 -0.15 5.32
CA LYS A 184 8.34 -0.29 6.52
C LYS A 184 6.89 -0.49 6.12
N SER A 185 6.55 -1.71 5.71
CA SER A 185 5.17 -2.14 5.49
C SER A 185 4.52 -2.55 6.81
N ASP A 186 3.25 -2.22 6.99
CA ASP A 186 2.40 -2.71 8.07
C ASP A 186 1.79 -4.09 7.75
N ILE A 187 1.92 -4.54 6.51
CA ILE A 187 1.56 -5.88 6.05
C ILE A 187 2.84 -6.68 5.81
N LYS A 188 2.92 -7.87 6.38
CA LYS A 188 4.10 -8.75 6.24
C LYS A 188 4.02 -9.69 5.06
N LYS A 189 2.80 -10.04 4.63
CA LYS A 189 2.56 -11.00 3.54
C LYS A 189 1.36 -10.55 2.73
N LEU A 190 1.49 -10.57 1.40
CA LEU A 190 0.38 -10.40 0.47
C LEU A 190 -0.19 -11.77 0.08
N PRO A 191 -1.48 -11.86 -0.27
CA PRO A 191 -2.10 -13.10 -0.75
C PRO A 191 -1.36 -13.62 -1.98
N SER A 192 -1.32 -14.93 -2.16
CA SER A 192 -0.62 -15.57 -3.28
C SER A 192 -1.50 -15.79 -4.50
N SER A 193 -2.80 -15.73 -4.30
CA SER A 193 -3.80 -15.96 -5.34
C SER A 193 -5.10 -15.19 -5.04
N PRO A 194 -5.99 -15.04 -6.03
CA PRO A 194 -7.32 -14.50 -5.82
C PRO A 194 -8.12 -15.25 -4.74
N GLU A 195 -7.98 -16.58 -4.68
CA GLU A 195 -8.67 -17.38 -3.67
C GLU A 195 -8.13 -17.10 -2.25
N GLU A 196 -6.82 -16.95 -2.08
CA GLU A 196 -6.22 -16.56 -0.80
C GLU A 196 -6.67 -15.15 -0.40
N PHE A 197 -6.77 -14.24 -1.37
CA PHE A 197 -7.30 -12.89 -1.15
C PHE A 197 -8.78 -12.93 -0.75
N ARG A 198 -9.62 -13.68 -1.48
CA ARG A 198 -11.05 -13.82 -1.20
C ARG A 198 -11.33 -14.38 0.20
N LYS A 199 -10.53 -15.35 0.65
CA LYS A 199 -10.64 -15.99 1.97
C LYS A 199 -10.41 -15.05 3.15
N GLN A 200 -9.84 -13.88 2.93
CA GLN A 200 -9.63 -12.87 3.99
C GLN A 200 -10.92 -12.18 4.42
N PHE A 201 -11.99 -12.30 3.63
CA PHE A 201 -13.25 -11.58 3.83
C PHE A 201 -14.45 -12.51 3.98
N LYS A 202 -15.43 -12.03 4.74
CA LYS A 202 -16.78 -12.62 4.79
C LYS A 202 -17.69 -11.86 3.84
N MET A 203 -18.60 -12.55 3.15
CA MET A 203 -19.61 -11.92 2.31
C MET A 203 -20.80 -11.48 3.14
N ASP A 204 -21.29 -10.26 2.93
CA ASP A 204 -22.60 -9.83 3.41
C ASP A 204 -23.68 -10.53 2.59
N LYS A 205 -24.39 -11.49 3.23
CA LYS A 205 -25.40 -12.32 2.57
C LYS A 205 -26.58 -11.51 2.02
N LYS A 206 -26.94 -10.40 2.68
CA LYS A 206 -28.04 -9.54 2.24
C LYS A 206 -27.66 -8.79 0.98
N ALA A 207 -26.49 -8.16 0.98
CA ALA A 207 -25.97 -7.45 -0.20
C ALA A 207 -25.81 -8.38 -1.41
N GLU A 208 -25.37 -9.63 -1.19
CA GLU A 208 -25.25 -10.63 -2.25
C GLU A 208 -26.62 -11.03 -2.82
N GLN A 209 -27.64 -11.24 -1.99
CA GLN A 209 -29.00 -11.54 -2.43
C GLN A 209 -29.63 -10.39 -3.21
N GLU A 210 -29.46 -9.15 -2.77
CA GLU A 210 -29.94 -7.93 -3.45
C GLU A 210 -29.31 -7.84 -4.86
N ARG A 211 -28.01 -8.04 -4.97
CA ARG A 211 -27.29 -8.02 -6.24
C ARG A 211 -27.77 -9.12 -7.21
N ILE A 212 -27.98 -10.34 -6.72
CA ILE A 212 -28.50 -11.44 -7.54
C ILE A 212 -29.91 -11.13 -8.03
N ALA A 213 -30.75 -10.54 -7.18
CA ALA A 213 -32.09 -10.12 -7.54
C ALA A 213 -32.12 -9.03 -8.61
N GLU A 214 -31.16 -8.08 -8.58
CA GLU A 214 -31.01 -7.02 -9.59
C GLU A 214 -30.52 -7.56 -10.95
N GLN A 215 -29.61 -8.53 -10.95
CA GLN A 215 -29.13 -9.16 -12.20
C GLN A 215 -30.17 -10.02 -12.91
N ASN A 216 -31.20 -10.47 -12.20
CA ASN A 216 -32.28 -11.29 -12.74
C ASN A 216 -33.52 -10.48 -13.18
N ARG A 217 -33.46 -9.15 -13.13
CA ARG A 217 -34.48 -8.21 -13.63
C ARG A 217 -34.12 -7.69 -15.02
#